data_4cc94880eefd11d38365696ca65db6e8
#
_entry.id   4cc94880eefd11d38365696ca65db6e8
#
_cell.length_a   1.000
_cell.length_b   1.000
_cell.length_c   1.000
_cell.angle_alpha   90.00
_cell.angle_beta   90.00
_cell.angle_gamma   90.00
#
_symmetry.space_group_name_H-M   'P 1'
#
loop_
_entity.id
_entity.type
_entity.pdbx_description
1 polymer ?
#
loop_
_entity_poly.entity_id
_entity_poly.type
_entity_poly.pdbx_seq_one_letter_code
_entity_poly.pdbx_strand_id
1 'polypeptide(L)'
;YDHGRKRGTVHVADHHVSVGKKFFTWGSREFGDVWHSNLTDEDGAYLEIMTGCYTDNQPDFSFMAPDETKTFEQTWYALSDMPGLKNAGKDGAVGFVHEGRSLEICFNVTAVHENARMKVVLKGETLVEEEVSLEPGKPVLRTFEVPEDMEEKEVSAFLYDEDGKELISYTYRAPF
;
A
#
# COMPACT_ATOMS: atom_id res chain seq x y z
N TYR A 1 -5.31 5.94 2.73
CA TYR A 1 -4.88 6.03 4.14
C TYR A 1 -5.33 7.35 4.74
N ASP A 2 -6.01 7.30 5.87
CA ASP A 2 -6.42 8.46 6.66
C ASP A 2 -5.30 8.80 7.67
N HIS A 3 -4.59 9.90 7.41
CA HIS A 3 -3.48 10.33 8.26
C HIS A 3 -3.93 10.81 9.64
N GLY A 4 -5.14 11.34 9.77
CA GLY A 4 -5.70 11.78 11.05
C GLY A 4 -6.03 10.62 11.98
N ARG A 5 -6.60 9.54 11.44
CA ARG A 5 -6.94 8.32 12.16
C ARG A 5 -5.82 7.28 12.16
N LYS A 6 -4.75 7.50 11.40
CA LYS A 6 -3.63 6.57 11.18
C LYS A 6 -4.10 5.18 10.75
N ARG A 7 -5.08 5.11 9.84
CA ARG A 7 -5.69 3.87 9.35
C ARG A 7 -5.91 3.94 7.85
N GLY A 8 -5.91 2.78 7.19
CA GLY A 8 -6.16 2.70 5.77
C GLY A 8 -6.54 1.31 5.31
N THR A 9 -6.95 1.23 4.06
CA THR A 9 -7.23 -0.03 3.36
C THR A 9 -6.27 -0.14 2.18
N VAL A 10 -5.61 -1.28 2.07
CA VAL A 10 -4.85 -1.65 0.89
C VAL A 10 -5.72 -2.49 -0.03
N HIS A 11 -5.63 -2.19 -1.32
CA HIS A 11 -6.20 -2.97 -2.39
C HIS A 11 -5.10 -3.26 -3.43
N VAL A 12 -4.76 -4.53 -3.58
CA VAL A 12 -3.75 -5.01 -4.54
C VAL A 12 -4.44 -5.83 -5.62
N ALA A 13 -4.20 -5.49 -6.87
CA ALA A 13 -4.64 -6.25 -8.04
C ALA A 13 -3.67 -6.01 -9.21
N ASP A 14 -3.48 -6.99 -10.07
CA ASP A 14 -2.71 -6.84 -11.31
C ASP A 14 -3.48 -5.92 -12.28
N HIS A 15 -2.95 -4.74 -12.58
CA HIS A 15 -3.59 -3.76 -13.45
C HIS A 15 -3.66 -4.20 -14.92
N HIS A 16 -2.85 -5.17 -15.35
CA HIS A 16 -2.94 -5.75 -16.69
C HIS A 16 -4.12 -6.72 -16.85
N VAL A 17 -4.60 -7.26 -15.73
CA VAL A 17 -5.75 -8.17 -15.69
C VAL A 17 -7.00 -7.45 -15.16
N SER A 18 -6.84 -6.71 -14.07
CA SER A 18 -7.91 -5.92 -13.43
C SER A 18 -7.82 -4.45 -13.87
N VAL A 19 -8.07 -4.20 -15.13
CA VAL A 19 -7.96 -2.87 -15.78
C VAL A 19 -8.92 -1.83 -15.17
N GLY A 20 -10.05 -2.26 -14.62
CA GLY A 20 -11.04 -1.41 -13.98
C GLY A 20 -10.75 -1.04 -12.52
N LYS A 21 -9.49 -1.13 -12.06
CA LYS A 21 -9.09 -0.70 -10.72
C LYS A 21 -9.16 0.81 -10.60
N LYS A 22 -10.02 1.32 -9.73
CA LYS A 22 -10.21 2.76 -9.53
C LYS A 22 -10.69 3.13 -8.13
N PHE A 23 -10.51 4.38 -7.81
CA PHE A 23 -11.03 5.06 -6.63
C PHE A 23 -12.01 6.15 -7.08
N PHE A 24 -13.22 6.17 -6.51
CA PHE A 24 -14.28 7.10 -6.87
C PHE A 24 -14.81 7.82 -5.63
N THR A 25 -15.12 9.10 -5.79
CA THR A 25 -15.85 9.91 -4.81
C THR A 25 -16.87 10.81 -5.54
N TRP A 26 -17.93 11.23 -4.85
CA TRP A 26 -18.89 12.20 -5.36
C TRP A 26 -18.41 13.64 -5.31
N GLY A 27 -17.20 13.87 -4.79
CA GLY A 27 -16.62 15.19 -4.59
C GLY A 27 -17.04 15.83 -3.27
N SER A 28 -16.67 17.11 -3.09
CA SER A 28 -16.78 17.85 -1.83
C SER A 28 -17.62 19.14 -1.97
N ARG A 29 -18.54 19.20 -2.94
CA ARG A 29 -19.47 20.29 -3.12
C ARG A 29 -20.90 19.85 -2.79
N GLU A 30 -21.85 20.77 -2.81
CA GLU A 30 -23.26 20.55 -2.48
C GLU A 30 -23.84 19.26 -3.08
N PHE A 31 -23.53 18.95 -4.35
CA PHE A 31 -23.96 17.71 -4.99
C PHE A 31 -23.32 16.47 -4.34
N GLY A 32 -22.07 16.56 -3.95
CA GLY A 32 -21.37 15.50 -3.19
C GLY A 32 -22.00 15.29 -1.81
N ASP A 33 -22.32 16.36 -1.11
CA ASP A 33 -22.94 16.31 0.22
C ASP A 33 -24.33 15.63 0.18
N VAL A 34 -25.12 15.87 -0.86
CA VAL A 34 -26.39 15.15 -1.09
C VAL A 34 -26.18 13.65 -1.22
N TRP A 35 -25.17 13.23 -2.01
CA TRP A 35 -24.88 11.81 -2.18
C TRP A 35 -24.27 11.19 -0.92
N HIS A 36 -23.46 11.90 -0.17
CA HIS A 36 -22.93 11.42 1.12
C HIS A 36 -24.07 11.14 2.09
N SER A 37 -25.03 12.04 2.22
CA SER A 37 -26.20 11.85 3.10
C SER A 37 -27.15 10.72 2.66
N ASN A 38 -27.11 10.32 1.39
CA ASN A 38 -27.93 9.22 0.87
C ASN A 38 -27.23 7.85 0.94
N LEU A 39 -25.92 7.81 0.91
CA LEU A 39 -25.13 6.59 0.79
C LEU A 39 -24.40 6.19 2.08
N THR A 40 -24.15 7.14 2.96
CA THR A 40 -23.63 6.90 4.30
C THR A 40 -24.54 7.55 5.31
N ASP A 41 -24.72 6.97 6.48
CA ASP A 41 -25.49 7.62 7.54
C ASP A 41 -24.69 8.80 8.12
N GLU A 42 -24.03 8.62 9.27
CA GLU A 42 -23.18 9.63 9.91
C GLU A 42 -21.67 9.34 9.78
N ASP A 43 -21.31 8.40 8.89
CA ASP A 43 -19.92 7.88 8.75
C ASP A 43 -19.01 8.78 7.90
N GLY A 44 -19.51 9.92 7.40
CA GLY A 44 -18.76 10.90 6.63
C GLY A 44 -18.87 10.70 5.11
N ALA A 45 -17.87 11.19 4.38
CA ALA A 45 -17.92 11.20 2.92
C ALA A 45 -17.81 9.79 2.32
N TYR A 46 -18.72 9.49 1.39
CA TYR A 46 -18.74 8.22 0.67
C TYR A 46 -17.57 8.10 -0.30
N LEU A 47 -16.96 6.93 -0.35
CA LEU A 47 -15.97 6.59 -1.35
C LEU A 47 -16.10 5.13 -1.79
N GLU A 48 -15.70 4.86 -3.03
CA GLU A 48 -15.66 3.53 -3.60
C GLU A 48 -14.24 3.16 -4.00
N ILE A 49 -13.79 1.97 -3.60
CA ILE A 49 -12.57 1.34 -4.11
C ILE A 49 -13.03 0.16 -4.95
N MET A 50 -12.76 0.21 -6.25
CA MET A 50 -13.29 -0.74 -7.22
C MET A 50 -12.18 -1.44 -8.00
N THR A 51 -12.49 -2.65 -8.48
CA THR A 51 -11.68 -3.34 -9.48
C THR A 51 -12.56 -4.20 -10.38
N GLY A 52 -12.08 -4.47 -11.58
CA GLY A 52 -12.78 -5.30 -12.56
C GLY A 52 -11.86 -5.70 -13.70
N CYS A 53 -12.21 -6.77 -14.41
CA CYS A 53 -11.39 -7.35 -15.47
C CYS A 53 -11.93 -7.06 -16.89
N TYR A 54 -12.88 -6.12 -17.03
CA TYR A 54 -13.49 -5.83 -18.34
C TYR A 54 -13.07 -4.47 -18.89
N THR A 55 -13.54 -3.39 -18.31
CA THR A 55 -13.26 -2.03 -18.76
C THR A 55 -12.67 -1.22 -17.63
N ASP A 56 -11.96 -0.16 -17.98
CA ASP A 56 -11.40 0.78 -17.00
C ASP A 56 -12.44 1.77 -16.48
N ASN A 57 -13.49 2.06 -17.25
CA ASN A 57 -14.54 2.99 -16.82
C ASN A 57 -15.86 2.82 -17.59
N GLN A 58 -16.97 3.31 -17.01
CA GLN A 58 -18.24 3.53 -17.69
C GLN A 58 -18.18 4.83 -18.54
N PRO A 59 -18.84 4.90 -19.70
CA PRO A 59 -19.77 3.92 -20.27
C PRO A 59 -19.12 2.83 -21.14
N ASP A 60 -17.80 2.73 -21.13
CA ASP A 60 -17.12 1.71 -21.89
C ASP A 60 -17.50 0.30 -21.45
N PHE A 61 -17.44 -0.64 -22.37
CA PHE A 61 -17.77 -2.03 -22.11
C PHE A 61 -16.87 -2.96 -22.94
N SER A 62 -16.74 -4.18 -22.48
CA SER A 62 -16.08 -5.25 -23.22
C SER A 62 -17.00 -6.45 -23.36
N PHE A 63 -16.71 -7.27 -24.35
CA PHE A 63 -17.48 -8.47 -24.62
C PHE A 63 -16.85 -9.69 -23.97
N MET A 64 -17.70 -10.66 -23.66
CA MET A 64 -17.33 -11.98 -23.24
C MET A 64 -17.86 -12.96 -24.29
N ALA A 65 -16.97 -13.77 -24.86
CA ALA A 65 -17.38 -14.79 -25.83
C ALA A 65 -18.15 -15.92 -25.13
N PRO A 66 -19.01 -16.68 -25.86
CA PRO A 66 -19.61 -17.90 -25.31
C PRO A 66 -18.52 -18.81 -24.75
N ASP A 67 -18.77 -19.38 -23.57
CA ASP A 67 -17.84 -20.27 -22.84
C ASP A 67 -16.51 -19.62 -22.39
N GLU A 68 -16.34 -18.32 -22.56
CA GLU A 68 -15.18 -17.59 -22.04
C GLU A 68 -15.23 -17.48 -20.51
N THR A 69 -14.12 -17.75 -19.86
CA THR A 69 -13.92 -17.54 -18.41
C THR A 69 -12.77 -16.58 -18.20
N LYS A 70 -12.97 -15.56 -17.36
CA LYS A 70 -11.92 -14.67 -16.86
C LYS A 70 -11.71 -14.91 -15.38
N THR A 71 -10.46 -15.14 -15.00
CA THR A 71 -10.07 -15.31 -13.60
C THR A 71 -9.08 -14.22 -13.22
N PHE A 72 -9.30 -13.59 -12.09
CA PHE A 72 -8.38 -12.59 -11.54
C PHE A 72 -8.39 -12.64 -10.02
N GLU A 73 -7.31 -12.17 -9.43
CA GLU A 73 -7.11 -12.13 -7.98
C GLU A 73 -7.02 -10.67 -7.52
N GLN A 74 -7.58 -10.41 -6.36
CA GLN A 74 -7.41 -9.14 -5.65
C GLN A 74 -7.24 -9.41 -4.16
N THR A 75 -6.38 -8.63 -3.52
CA THR A 75 -6.09 -8.74 -2.09
C THR A 75 -6.50 -7.47 -1.39
N TRP A 76 -7.20 -7.61 -0.27
CA TRP A 76 -7.66 -6.51 0.58
C TRP A 76 -7.18 -6.72 2.00
N TYR A 77 -6.63 -5.70 2.63
CA TYR A 77 -6.30 -5.72 4.05
C TYR A 77 -6.26 -4.33 4.67
N ALA A 78 -6.43 -4.28 5.99
CA ALA A 78 -6.35 -3.04 6.74
C ALA A 78 -4.89 -2.70 7.09
N LEU A 79 -4.60 -1.40 7.16
CA LEU A 79 -3.36 -0.85 7.70
C LEU A 79 -3.65 0.04 8.89
N SER A 80 -2.77 0.01 9.89
CA SER A 80 -2.74 0.98 10.99
C SER A 80 -1.30 1.42 11.26
N ASP A 81 -1.16 2.65 11.73
CA ASP A 81 0.11 3.22 12.19
C ASP A 81 1.27 3.08 11.19
N MET A 82 0.97 3.17 9.89
CA MET A 82 1.94 3.13 8.79
C MET A 82 2.21 4.55 8.27
N PRO A 83 3.31 5.21 8.68
CA PRO A 83 3.70 6.46 8.06
C PRO A 83 4.18 6.25 6.62
N GLY A 84 3.88 7.21 5.75
CA GLY A 84 4.49 7.34 4.43
C GLY A 84 4.48 6.09 3.56
N LEU A 85 3.31 5.44 3.39
CA LEU A 85 3.19 4.22 2.57
C LEU A 85 3.82 4.42 1.18
N LYS A 86 4.75 3.54 0.81
CA LYS A 86 5.51 3.57 -0.44
C LYS A 86 5.18 2.41 -1.37
N ASN A 87 5.01 1.20 -0.83
CA ASN A 87 4.66 0.02 -1.60
C ASN A 87 3.79 -0.93 -0.78
N ALA A 88 2.90 -1.66 -1.46
CA ALA A 88 2.08 -2.69 -0.86
C ALA A 88 1.87 -3.86 -1.83
N GLY A 89 2.01 -5.06 -1.32
CA GLY A 89 1.77 -6.32 -1.99
C GLY A 89 0.78 -7.18 -1.22
N LYS A 90 0.58 -8.42 -1.66
CA LYS A 90 -0.32 -9.36 -0.99
C LYS A 90 0.19 -9.83 0.38
N ASP A 91 1.51 -9.86 0.56
CA ASP A 91 2.16 -10.39 1.76
C ASP A 91 2.49 -9.27 2.78
N GLY A 92 2.46 -7.98 2.37
CA GLY A 92 2.76 -6.87 3.28
C GLY A 92 2.81 -5.50 2.63
N ALA A 93 3.19 -4.52 3.43
CA ALA A 93 3.36 -3.13 3.04
C ALA A 93 4.61 -2.53 3.66
N VAL A 94 5.23 -1.59 2.97
CA VAL A 94 6.37 -0.80 3.43
C VAL A 94 6.12 0.68 3.23
N GLY A 95 6.49 1.46 4.22
CA GLY A 95 6.45 2.91 4.19
C GLY A 95 7.68 3.53 4.81
N PHE A 96 7.95 4.77 4.45
CA PHE A 96 8.91 5.58 5.18
C PHE A 96 8.61 7.07 5.07
N VAL A 97 9.09 7.82 6.06
CA VAL A 97 9.08 9.29 6.11
C VAL A 97 10.49 9.78 6.40
N HIS A 98 10.93 10.78 5.70
CA HIS A 98 12.18 11.49 5.96
C HIS A 98 11.86 12.93 6.36
N GLU A 99 12.30 13.33 7.56
CA GLU A 99 12.14 14.68 8.09
C GLU A 99 13.45 15.13 8.74
N GLY A 100 14.11 16.13 8.13
CA GLY A 100 15.40 16.61 8.58
C GLY A 100 16.45 15.51 8.59
N ARG A 101 16.93 15.13 9.77
CA ARG A 101 17.91 14.05 9.95
C ARG A 101 17.30 12.72 10.39
N SER A 102 15.98 12.60 10.37
CA SER A 102 15.27 11.39 10.80
C SER A 102 14.67 10.66 9.61
N LEU A 103 15.02 9.40 9.44
CA LEU A 103 14.39 8.45 8.52
C LEU A 103 13.62 7.42 9.35
N GLU A 104 12.29 7.44 9.22
CA GLU A 104 11.41 6.47 9.85
C GLU A 104 10.94 5.45 8.81
N ILE A 105 11.21 4.17 9.03
CA ILE A 105 10.82 3.07 8.14
C ILE A 105 9.85 2.15 8.86
N CYS A 106 8.80 1.71 8.16
CA CYS A 106 7.74 0.90 8.70
C CYS A 106 7.39 -0.27 7.78
N PHE A 107 7.20 -1.45 8.37
CA PHE A 107 6.70 -2.64 7.69
C PHE A 107 5.45 -3.17 8.37
N ASN A 108 4.47 -3.57 7.57
CA ASN A 108 3.30 -4.35 8.00
C ASN A 108 3.22 -5.62 7.17
N VAL A 109 2.62 -6.66 7.74
CA VAL A 109 2.43 -7.97 7.09
C VAL A 109 0.98 -8.42 7.15
N THR A 110 0.61 -9.39 6.31
CA THR A 110 -0.73 -10.01 6.27
C THR A 110 -0.80 -11.35 6.99
N ALA A 111 0.35 -11.89 7.42
CA ALA A 111 0.48 -13.11 8.21
C ALA A 111 1.46 -12.89 9.38
N VAL A 112 1.49 -13.80 10.34
CA VAL A 112 2.46 -13.78 11.44
C VAL A 112 3.82 -14.29 10.96
N HIS A 113 4.88 -13.57 11.29
CA HIS A 113 6.26 -13.93 11.04
C HIS A 113 7.07 -13.70 12.32
N GLU A 114 7.61 -14.77 12.91
CA GLU A 114 8.34 -14.68 14.18
C GLU A 114 9.81 -14.28 13.99
N ASN A 115 10.42 -14.67 12.86
CA ASN A 115 11.83 -14.45 12.55
C ASN A 115 12.02 -13.88 11.14
N ALA A 116 11.19 -12.92 10.76
CA ALA A 116 11.35 -12.20 9.51
C ALA A 116 12.65 -11.37 9.53
N ARG A 117 13.27 -11.20 8.38
CA ARG A 117 14.47 -10.38 8.24
C ARG A 117 14.17 -9.06 7.55
N MET A 118 14.38 -7.98 8.30
CA MET A 118 14.30 -6.62 7.78
C MET A 118 15.67 -6.15 7.33
N LYS A 119 15.75 -5.49 6.17
CA LYS A 119 16.96 -4.86 5.66
C LYS A 119 16.67 -3.48 5.11
N VAL A 120 17.48 -2.50 5.51
CA VAL A 120 17.45 -1.14 4.99
C VAL A 120 18.81 -0.79 4.40
N VAL A 121 18.79 -0.23 3.19
CA VAL A 121 19.97 0.19 2.45
C VAL A 121 19.88 1.68 2.19
N LEU A 122 20.95 2.42 2.44
CA LEU A 122 21.10 3.84 2.14
C LEU A 122 22.33 4.04 1.26
N LYS A 123 22.19 4.69 0.11
CA LYS A 123 23.27 4.95 -0.86
C LYS A 123 24.05 3.69 -1.28
N GLY A 124 23.37 2.52 -1.29
CA GLY A 124 23.98 1.24 -1.64
C GLY A 124 24.66 0.52 -0.47
N GLU A 125 24.76 1.13 0.69
CA GLU A 125 25.31 0.52 1.90
C GLU A 125 24.20 0.05 2.84
N THR A 126 24.39 -1.12 3.49
CA THR A 126 23.43 -1.63 4.47
C THR A 126 23.46 -0.77 5.72
N LEU A 127 22.36 -0.07 5.99
CA LEU A 127 22.16 0.73 7.20
C LEU A 127 21.81 -0.17 8.39
N VAL A 128 20.93 -1.14 8.17
CA VAL A 128 20.55 -2.16 9.15
C VAL A 128 20.13 -3.45 8.45
N GLU A 129 20.43 -4.57 9.08
CA GLU A 129 19.86 -5.88 8.76
C GLU A 129 19.64 -6.61 10.09
N GLU A 130 18.37 -6.92 10.41
CA GLU A 130 18.00 -7.52 11.69
C GLU A 130 16.80 -8.47 11.55
N GLU A 131 16.68 -9.39 12.50
CA GLU A 131 15.49 -10.22 12.67
C GLU A 131 14.41 -9.44 13.43
N VAL A 132 13.17 -9.55 12.97
CA VAL A 132 12.00 -8.88 13.54
C VAL A 132 10.80 -9.83 13.58
N SER A 133 9.99 -9.70 14.61
CA SER A 133 8.69 -10.39 14.66
C SER A 133 7.59 -9.43 14.26
N LEU A 134 6.73 -9.86 13.35
CA LEU A 134 5.60 -9.09 12.84
C LEU A 134 4.31 -9.89 12.91
N GLU A 135 3.21 -9.18 13.11
CA GLU A 135 1.85 -9.72 13.00
C GLU A 135 0.92 -8.70 12.33
N PRO A 136 -0.17 -9.14 11.69
CA PRO A 136 -1.13 -8.23 11.06
C PRO A 136 -1.66 -7.17 12.03
N GLY A 137 -1.66 -5.90 11.57
CA GLY A 137 -2.13 -4.76 12.37
C GLY A 137 -1.17 -4.25 13.43
N LYS A 138 0.02 -4.86 13.57
CA LYS A 138 1.10 -4.37 14.45
C LYS A 138 2.37 -4.15 13.63
N PRO A 139 2.50 -2.98 12.98
CA PRO A 139 3.65 -2.68 12.15
C PRO A 139 4.92 -2.55 12.97
N VAL A 140 6.04 -2.98 12.38
CA VAL A 140 7.38 -2.71 12.93
C VAL A 140 7.89 -1.39 12.39
N LEU A 141 8.23 -0.50 13.30
CA LEU A 141 8.78 0.82 13.01
C LEU A 141 10.23 0.92 13.48
N ARG A 142 11.09 1.52 12.64
CA ARG A 142 12.48 1.84 13.00
C ARG A 142 12.82 3.25 12.56
N THR A 143 13.57 3.93 13.42
CA THR A 143 14.04 5.31 13.14
C THR A 143 15.56 5.30 13.06
N PHE A 144 16.10 5.95 12.04
CA PHE A 144 17.52 6.06 11.77
C PHE A 144 17.93 7.53 11.67
N GLU A 145 19.13 7.86 12.11
CA GLU A 145 19.72 9.15 11.84
C GLU A 145 20.41 9.12 10.46
N VAL A 146 20.05 10.04 9.59
CA VAL A 146 20.52 10.14 8.21
C VAL A 146 20.95 11.58 7.89
N PRO A 147 21.69 11.80 6.79
CA PRO A 147 21.96 13.15 6.31
C PRO A 147 20.66 13.91 5.99
N GLU A 148 20.62 15.21 6.30
CA GLU A 148 19.45 16.06 6.06
C GLU A 148 19.14 16.21 4.57
N ASP A 149 20.16 16.13 3.70
CA ASP A 149 20.08 16.20 2.25
C ASP A 149 19.84 14.83 1.58
N MET A 150 19.47 13.79 2.36
CA MET A 150 19.14 12.48 1.83
C MET A 150 17.96 12.57 0.85
N GLU A 151 18.10 11.94 -0.30
CA GLU A 151 17.03 11.84 -1.28
C GLU A 151 16.33 10.47 -1.20
N GLU A 152 15.02 10.45 -1.48
CA GLU A 152 14.21 9.21 -1.49
C GLU A 152 14.79 8.11 -2.38
N LYS A 153 15.39 8.47 -3.52
CA LYS A 153 16.02 7.53 -4.46
C LYS A 153 17.22 6.78 -3.87
N GLU A 154 17.76 7.24 -2.76
CA GLU A 154 18.91 6.65 -2.09
C GLU A 154 18.52 5.55 -1.09
N VAL A 155 17.21 5.41 -0.80
CA VAL A 155 16.66 4.47 0.17
C VAL A 155 16.12 3.23 -0.55
N SER A 156 16.49 2.06 -0.03
CA SER A 156 15.83 0.80 -0.35
C SER A 156 15.52 0.04 0.96
N ALA A 157 14.36 -0.60 1.01
CA ALA A 157 13.92 -1.32 2.19
C ALA A 157 13.31 -2.67 1.78
N PHE A 158 13.67 -3.73 2.50
CA PHE A 158 13.30 -5.09 2.17
C PHE A 158 12.84 -5.81 3.44
N LEU A 159 11.83 -6.65 3.29
CA LEU A 159 11.39 -7.60 4.31
C LEU A 159 11.31 -8.99 3.70
N TYR A 160 11.94 -9.95 4.38
CA TYR A 160 11.96 -11.36 3.98
C TYR A 160 11.34 -12.20 5.10
N ASP A 161 10.70 -13.32 4.73
CA ASP A 161 10.27 -14.31 5.71
C ASP A 161 11.44 -15.16 6.26
N GLU A 162 11.11 -16.13 7.09
CA GLU A 162 12.05 -17.05 7.75
C GLU A 162 12.84 -17.91 6.75
N ASP A 163 12.25 -18.16 5.57
CA ASP A 163 12.84 -18.96 4.49
C ASP A 163 13.64 -18.10 3.50
N GLY A 164 13.65 -16.78 3.69
CA GLY A 164 14.32 -15.82 2.82
C GLY A 164 13.53 -15.40 1.58
N LYS A 165 12.23 -15.73 1.50
CA LYS A 165 11.33 -15.20 0.48
C LYS A 165 11.05 -13.73 0.76
N GLU A 166 11.14 -12.88 -0.26
CA GLU A 166 10.75 -11.48 -0.15
C GLU A 166 9.23 -11.36 0.04
N LEU A 167 8.83 -10.73 1.15
CA LEU A 167 7.44 -10.41 1.46
C LEU A 167 7.02 -9.08 0.84
N ILE A 168 7.87 -8.06 1.01
CA ILE A 168 7.68 -6.72 0.44
C ILE A 168 9.00 -6.00 0.36
N SER A 169 9.16 -5.16 -0.66
CA SER A 169 10.31 -4.27 -0.78
C SER A 169 9.92 -2.90 -1.33
N TYR A 170 10.79 -1.93 -1.10
CA TYR A 170 10.80 -0.65 -1.76
C TYR A 170 12.18 -0.37 -2.32
N THR A 171 12.20 -0.04 -3.60
CA THR A 171 13.36 0.55 -4.29
C THR A 171 12.84 1.65 -5.20
N TYR A 172 13.44 2.81 -5.14
CA TYR A 172 13.02 3.94 -5.95
C TYR A 172 13.04 3.57 -7.44
N ARG A 173 11.93 3.84 -8.11
CA ARG A 173 11.82 3.76 -9.58
C ARG A 173 11.50 5.16 -10.10
N ALA A 174 12.36 5.69 -10.97
CA ALA A 174 12.07 6.96 -11.61
C ALA A 174 10.73 6.87 -12.36
N PRO A 175 9.88 7.89 -12.30
CA PRO A 175 8.69 7.94 -13.14
C PRO A 175 9.12 7.94 -14.61
N PHE A 176 8.38 7.23 -15.45
CA PHE A 176 8.57 7.18 -16.90
C PHE A 176 8.25 8.50 -17.56
#